data_45e9c86422e17b7b8cb4a572bb43388c
#
_entry.id   45e9c86422e17b7b8cb4a572bb43388c
#
_cell.length_a   1.000
_cell.length_b   1.000
_cell.length_c   1.000
_cell.angle_alpha   90.00
_cell.angle_beta   90.00
_cell.angle_gamma   90.00
#
_symmetry.space_group_name_H-M   'P 1'
#
loop_
_entity.id
_entity.type
_entity.pdbx_description
1 polymer ?
#
loop_
_entity_poly.entity_id
_entity_poly.type
_entity_poly.pdbx_seq_one_letter_code
_entity_poly.pdbx_strand_id
1 'polypeptide(L)'
;MLTNCPKCNGESSLLFKAKDYNRKIINDLFSYRKCNKCSLIFLSNIPSNLGDFYKEDYYEIPSKDKLIKISNKVEYQVEMIKNHVPDGKLLDIGAAFGVFAFKAKSLGFDVSAIEMSKLCCKYLSDEVGVKVFQGDKPESILPTLGDYDVITFWHNIEHLLEPWKVLEEAAKKVNSEGVILIATPNPD
;
A
#
# COMPACT_ATOMS: atom_id res chain seq x y z
N MET A 1 12.14 -21.35 4.28
CA MET A 1 10.71 -21.50 3.90
C MET A 1 9.87 -21.52 5.16
N LEU A 2 8.87 -20.63 5.26
CA LEU A 2 7.98 -20.57 6.42
C LEU A 2 7.00 -21.75 6.38
N THR A 3 6.92 -22.51 7.46
CA THR A 3 5.96 -23.61 7.62
C THR A 3 4.80 -23.23 8.54
N ASN A 4 5.06 -22.29 9.47
CA ASN A 4 4.08 -21.74 10.38
C ASN A 4 3.55 -20.39 9.88
N CYS A 5 2.33 -20.07 10.26
CA CYS A 5 1.68 -18.82 9.92
C CYS A 5 2.45 -17.62 10.50
N PRO A 6 2.82 -16.63 9.68
CA PRO A 6 3.57 -15.47 10.16
C PRO A 6 2.75 -14.56 11.09
N LYS A 7 1.41 -14.64 11.05
CA LYS A 7 0.52 -13.84 11.91
C LYS A 7 0.27 -14.50 13.28
N CYS A 8 -0.08 -15.79 13.31
CA CYS A 8 -0.56 -16.43 14.55
C CYS A 8 0.28 -17.64 14.98
N ASN A 9 1.40 -17.90 14.29
CA ASN A 9 2.30 -19.04 14.52
C ASN A 9 1.64 -20.43 14.44
N GLY A 10 0.40 -20.52 13.93
CA GLY A 10 -0.30 -21.80 13.74
C GLY A 10 0.29 -22.58 12.56
N GLU A 11 0.09 -23.91 12.59
CA GLU A 11 0.47 -24.80 11.49
C GLU A 11 -0.23 -24.38 10.19
N SER A 12 0.42 -24.64 9.06
CA SER A 12 -0.13 -24.33 7.75
C SER A 12 0.07 -25.47 6.76
N SER A 13 -0.84 -25.56 5.80
CA SER A 13 -0.80 -26.55 4.72
C SER A 13 -0.44 -25.88 3.40
N LEU A 14 0.27 -26.58 2.52
CA LEU A 14 0.52 -26.10 1.16
C LEU A 14 -0.81 -26.00 0.43
N LEU A 15 -1.10 -24.82 -0.12
CA LEU A 15 -2.33 -24.58 -0.88
C LEU A 15 -2.07 -24.81 -2.38
N PHE A 16 -1.11 -24.10 -2.95
CA PHE A 16 -0.66 -24.28 -4.33
C PHE A 16 0.76 -23.72 -4.53
N LYS A 17 1.31 -23.97 -5.72
CA LYS A 17 2.55 -23.36 -6.17
C LYS A 17 2.33 -22.59 -7.46
N ALA A 18 3.00 -21.45 -7.61
CA ALA A 18 2.93 -20.59 -8.80
C ALA A 18 4.32 -20.07 -9.19
N LYS A 19 4.48 -19.70 -10.45
CA LYS A 19 5.63 -18.91 -10.94
C LYS A 19 5.25 -17.45 -11.08
N ASP A 20 6.26 -16.59 -11.25
CA ASP A 20 6.03 -15.21 -11.67
C ASP A 20 5.56 -15.18 -13.15
N TYR A 21 4.25 -15.38 -13.35
CA TYR A 21 3.65 -15.33 -14.70
C TYR A 21 3.45 -13.90 -15.19
N ASN A 22 3.42 -12.93 -14.28
CA ASN A 22 3.12 -11.54 -14.62
C ASN A 22 4.35 -10.83 -15.20
N ARG A 23 5.44 -10.75 -14.43
CA ARG A 23 6.63 -10.00 -14.82
C ARG A 23 7.76 -10.87 -15.34
N LYS A 24 7.76 -12.15 -15.01
CA LYS A 24 8.77 -13.14 -15.42
C LYS A 24 10.20 -12.73 -15.04
N ILE A 25 10.35 -12.03 -13.92
CA ILE A 25 11.65 -11.54 -13.42
C ILE A 25 12.51 -12.71 -12.98
N ILE A 26 11.88 -13.71 -12.33
CA ILE A 26 12.56 -14.92 -11.88
C ILE A 26 11.76 -16.16 -12.27
N ASN A 27 12.49 -17.31 -12.40
CA ASN A 27 11.87 -18.61 -12.73
C ASN A 27 11.54 -19.45 -11.49
N ASP A 28 11.67 -18.88 -10.30
CA ASP A 28 11.45 -19.58 -9.04
C ASP A 28 9.99 -20.00 -8.87
N LEU A 29 9.80 -21.09 -8.14
CA LEU A 29 8.51 -21.62 -7.80
C LEU A 29 8.10 -21.10 -6.41
N PHE A 30 7.06 -20.29 -6.36
CA PHE A 30 6.50 -19.73 -5.14
C PHE A 30 5.50 -20.69 -4.52
N SER A 31 5.59 -20.89 -3.21
CA SER A 31 4.70 -21.78 -2.45
C SER A 31 3.75 -20.96 -1.60
N TYR A 32 2.47 -21.00 -1.94
CA TYR A 32 1.38 -20.41 -1.15
C TYR A 32 0.86 -21.43 -0.14
N ARG A 33 0.77 -21.01 1.11
CA ARG A 33 0.28 -21.85 2.21
C ARG A 33 -0.96 -21.22 2.84
N LYS A 34 -1.83 -22.04 3.40
CA LYS A 34 -3.01 -21.60 4.16
C LYS A 34 -2.83 -22.02 5.62
N CYS A 35 -3.01 -21.08 6.53
CA CYS A 35 -3.00 -21.34 7.96
C CYS A 35 -4.22 -22.16 8.37
N ASN A 36 -4.01 -23.24 9.12
CA ASN A 36 -5.08 -24.11 9.60
C ASN A 36 -5.87 -23.46 10.75
N LYS A 37 -5.29 -22.45 11.44
CA LYS A 37 -5.91 -21.76 12.58
C LYS A 37 -6.67 -20.49 12.18
N CYS A 38 -6.08 -19.59 11.40
CA CYS A 38 -6.66 -18.28 11.07
C CYS A 38 -7.00 -18.10 9.60
N SER A 39 -6.82 -19.13 8.78
CA SER A 39 -7.12 -19.14 7.33
C SER A 39 -6.30 -18.14 6.48
N LEU A 40 -5.30 -17.45 7.04
CA LEU A 40 -4.42 -16.58 6.27
C LEU A 40 -3.73 -17.38 5.17
N ILE A 41 -3.82 -16.87 3.95
CA ILE A 41 -3.04 -17.37 2.81
C ILE A 41 -1.79 -16.49 2.71
N PHE A 42 -0.61 -17.11 2.65
CA PHE A 42 0.65 -16.40 2.64
C PHE A 42 1.69 -17.09 1.76
N LEU A 43 2.61 -16.28 1.22
CA LEU A 43 3.79 -16.77 0.51
C LEU A 43 4.82 -17.28 1.50
N SER A 44 5.24 -18.54 1.40
CA SER A 44 6.14 -19.16 2.38
C SER A 44 7.64 -19.05 2.04
N ASN A 45 7.97 -18.80 0.79
CA ASN A 45 9.34 -18.61 0.31
C ASN A 45 9.51 -17.23 -0.30
N ILE A 46 9.37 -16.20 0.56
CA ILE A 46 9.53 -14.80 0.16
C ILE A 46 10.99 -14.57 -0.28
N PRO A 47 11.24 -13.98 -1.46
CA PRO A 47 12.58 -13.63 -1.90
C PRO A 47 13.24 -12.64 -0.94
N SER A 48 14.54 -12.84 -0.66
CA SER A 48 15.29 -11.90 0.19
C SER A 48 15.59 -10.56 -0.49
N ASN A 49 15.47 -10.51 -1.81
CA ASN A 49 15.77 -9.37 -2.68
C ASN A 49 14.48 -8.73 -3.24
N LEU A 50 13.45 -8.55 -2.41
CA LEU A 50 12.17 -7.96 -2.84
C LEU A 50 12.33 -6.62 -3.56
N GLY A 51 13.33 -5.80 -3.18
CA GLY A 51 13.62 -4.53 -3.84
C GLY A 51 13.94 -4.66 -5.33
N ASP A 52 14.47 -5.81 -5.77
CA ASP A 52 14.76 -6.05 -7.19
C ASP A 52 13.50 -6.13 -8.07
N PHE A 53 12.34 -6.36 -7.45
CA PHE A 53 11.05 -6.38 -8.15
C PHE A 53 10.47 -4.99 -8.37
N TYR A 54 11.01 -3.96 -7.69
CA TYR A 54 10.57 -2.57 -7.72
C TYR A 54 11.71 -1.64 -8.15
N LYS A 55 12.44 -2.01 -9.24
CA LYS A 55 13.51 -1.17 -9.79
C LYS A 55 12.98 0.17 -10.28
N GLU A 56 13.90 1.12 -10.54
CA GLU A 56 13.54 2.49 -10.94
C GLU A 56 12.66 2.58 -12.19
N ASP A 57 12.75 1.60 -13.09
CA ASP A 57 11.92 1.46 -14.29
C ASP A 57 10.52 0.86 -14.03
N TYR A 58 10.21 0.49 -12.79
CA TYR A 58 8.88 -0.03 -12.42
C TYR A 58 7.78 0.99 -12.68
N TYR A 59 8.05 2.26 -12.41
CA TYR A 59 7.09 3.34 -12.56
C TYR A 59 7.42 4.22 -13.77
N GLU A 60 6.52 4.32 -14.71
CA GLU A 60 6.53 5.35 -15.75
C GLU A 60 5.90 6.63 -15.17
N ILE A 61 6.73 7.59 -14.80
CA ILE A 61 6.25 8.85 -14.21
C ILE A 61 5.51 9.67 -15.27
N PRO A 62 4.23 10.01 -15.05
CA PRO A 62 3.45 10.77 -16.02
C PRO A 62 3.84 12.24 -16.03
N SER A 63 3.57 12.93 -17.16
CA SER A 63 3.53 14.40 -17.14
C SER A 63 2.36 14.88 -16.26
N LYS A 64 2.41 16.14 -15.82
CA LYS A 64 1.34 16.73 -15.00
C LYS A 64 -0.03 16.68 -15.68
N ASP A 65 -0.09 16.96 -17.00
CA ASP A 65 -1.33 16.87 -17.75
C ASP A 65 -1.89 15.45 -17.81
N LYS A 66 -1.00 14.45 -17.93
CA LYS A 66 -1.40 13.04 -17.87
C LYS A 66 -1.89 12.68 -16.49
N LEU A 67 -1.22 13.16 -15.42
CA LEU A 67 -1.66 12.95 -14.03
C LEU A 67 -3.07 13.50 -13.80
N ILE A 68 -3.34 14.74 -14.21
CA ILE A 68 -4.67 15.36 -14.11
C ILE A 68 -5.74 14.49 -14.78
N LYS A 69 -5.47 14.03 -16.00
CA LYS A 69 -6.43 13.18 -16.74
C LYS A 69 -6.70 11.86 -16.07
N ILE A 70 -5.65 11.16 -15.60
CA ILE A 70 -5.83 9.85 -14.95
C ILE A 70 -6.40 9.97 -13.55
N SER A 71 -6.15 11.06 -12.82
CA SER A 71 -6.69 11.29 -11.49
C SER A 71 -8.23 11.42 -11.47
N ASN A 72 -8.84 11.86 -12.58
CA ASN A 72 -10.30 11.91 -12.69
C ASN A 72 -10.94 10.51 -12.64
N LYS A 73 -10.19 9.45 -13.01
CA LYS A 73 -10.70 8.07 -12.95
C LYS A 73 -10.81 7.52 -11.53
N VAL A 74 -10.11 8.14 -10.56
CA VAL A 74 -10.13 7.75 -9.15
C VAL A 74 -10.92 8.74 -8.28
N GLU A 75 -11.64 9.69 -8.87
CA GLU A 75 -12.46 10.65 -8.14
C GLU A 75 -13.50 9.96 -7.24
N TYR A 76 -14.13 8.90 -7.73
CA TYR A 76 -15.09 8.11 -6.96
C TYR A 76 -14.50 7.55 -5.65
N GLN A 77 -13.18 7.29 -5.61
CA GLN A 77 -12.50 6.81 -4.39
C GLN A 77 -12.48 7.91 -3.32
N VAL A 78 -12.23 9.15 -3.72
CA VAL A 78 -12.26 10.29 -2.81
C VAL A 78 -13.68 10.63 -2.38
N GLU A 79 -14.65 10.57 -3.29
CA GLU A 79 -16.06 10.77 -2.96
C GLU A 79 -16.59 9.73 -1.97
N MET A 80 -16.18 8.46 -2.12
CA MET A 80 -16.48 7.41 -1.15
C MET A 80 -15.98 7.76 0.25
N ILE A 81 -14.76 8.30 0.37
CA ILE A 81 -14.19 8.75 1.63
C ILE A 81 -14.98 9.93 2.19
N LYS A 82 -15.31 10.92 1.35
CA LYS A 82 -16.04 12.13 1.75
C LYS A 82 -17.44 11.86 2.31
N ASN A 83 -18.05 10.74 1.98
CA ASN A 83 -19.30 10.30 2.59
C ASN A 83 -19.17 9.97 4.10
N HIS A 84 -17.95 9.72 4.57
CA HIS A 84 -17.64 9.41 5.98
C HIS A 84 -16.84 10.52 6.64
N VAL A 85 -15.85 11.05 5.93
CA VAL A 85 -14.95 12.13 6.39
C VAL A 85 -14.90 13.17 5.28
N PRO A 86 -15.58 14.32 5.42
CA PRO A 86 -15.74 15.31 4.34
C PRO A 86 -14.44 16.03 3.97
N ASP A 87 -13.54 16.21 4.93
CA ASP A 87 -12.22 16.84 4.80
C ASP A 87 -11.30 16.40 5.93
N GLY A 88 -10.09 16.92 6.00
CA GLY A 88 -9.13 16.64 7.08
C GLY A 88 -7.78 16.13 6.56
N LYS A 89 -7.01 15.53 7.47
CA LYS A 89 -5.68 14.97 7.18
C LYS A 89 -5.80 13.56 6.63
N LEU A 90 -5.20 13.34 5.46
CA LEU A 90 -5.20 12.04 4.78
C LEU A 90 -3.77 11.53 4.62
N LEU A 91 -3.54 10.27 5.00
CA LEU A 91 -2.30 9.55 4.74
C LEU A 91 -2.52 8.44 3.71
N ASP A 92 -1.83 8.54 2.58
CA ASP A 92 -1.83 7.52 1.52
C ASP A 92 -0.59 6.64 1.63
N ILE A 93 -0.76 5.36 1.95
CA ILE A 93 0.35 4.42 2.14
C ILE A 93 0.57 3.60 0.88
N GLY A 94 1.78 3.75 0.28
CA GLY A 94 2.13 3.19 -1.02
C GLY A 94 1.56 4.01 -2.17
N ALA A 95 1.71 5.33 -2.09
CA ALA A 95 1.08 6.29 -3.00
C ALA A 95 1.58 6.21 -4.45
N ALA A 96 2.67 5.50 -4.75
CA ALA A 96 3.33 5.48 -6.05
C ALA A 96 3.59 6.92 -6.56
N PHE A 97 3.26 7.25 -7.80
CA PHE A 97 3.37 8.61 -8.31
C PHE A 97 2.15 9.52 -7.99
N GLY A 98 1.24 9.06 -7.11
CA GLY A 98 0.26 9.91 -6.44
C GLY A 98 -1.01 10.25 -7.22
N VAL A 99 -1.55 9.33 -8.02
CA VAL A 99 -2.82 9.55 -8.74
C VAL A 99 -3.95 9.86 -7.75
N PHE A 100 -4.10 9.03 -6.72
CA PHE A 100 -5.11 9.22 -5.68
C PHE A 100 -4.77 10.43 -4.80
N ALA A 101 -3.50 10.54 -4.35
CA ALA A 101 -3.06 11.66 -3.52
C ALA A 101 -3.31 13.03 -4.17
N PHE A 102 -3.05 13.14 -5.50
CA PHE A 102 -3.35 14.34 -6.27
C PHE A 102 -4.85 14.67 -6.27
N LYS A 103 -5.70 13.67 -6.54
CA LYS A 103 -7.16 13.86 -6.55
C LYS A 103 -7.69 14.21 -5.16
N ALA A 104 -7.26 13.52 -4.12
CA ALA A 104 -7.67 13.79 -2.74
C ALA A 104 -7.32 15.23 -2.32
N LYS A 105 -6.08 15.68 -2.64
CA LYS A 105 -5.65 17.07 -2.40
C LYS A 105 -6.49 18.07 -3.17
N SER A 106 -6.79 17.82 -4.44
CA SER A 106 -7.61 18.72 -5.27
C SER A 106 -9.05 18.84 -4.77
N LEU A 107 -9.53 17.87 -4.00
CA LEU A 107 -10.86 17.85 -3.39
C LEU A 107 -10.89 18.27 -1.92
N GLY A 108 -9.76 18.82 -1.40
CA GLY A 108 -9.71 19.54 -0.13
C GLY A 108 -9.06 18.81 1.04
N PHE A 109 -8.52 17.60 0.85
CA PHE A 109 -7.76 16.93 1.92
C PHE A 109 -6.34 17.51 2.09
N ASP A 110 -5.85 17.56 3.33
CA ASP A 110 -4.44 17.76 3.66
C ASP A 110 -3.70 16.42 3.56
N VAL A 111 -3.09 16.17 2.40
CA VAL A 111 -2.56 14.86 2.04
C VAL A 111 -1.08 14.74 2.39
N SER A 112 -0.74 13.65 3.05
CA SER A 112 0.62 13.13 3.21
C SER A 112 0.72 11.74 2.59
N ALA A 113 1.93 11.29 2.26
CA ALA A 113 2.15 9.97 1.68
C ALA A 113 3.33 9.24 2.33
N ILE A 114 3.25 7.91 2.40
CA ILE A 114 4.41 7.02 2.63
C ILE A 114 4.69 6.31 1.31
N GLU A 115 5.94 6.39 0.81
CA GLU A 115 6.33 5.75 -0.44
C GLU A 115 7.80 5.29 -0.37
N MET A 116 8.14 4.15 -0.97
CA MET A 116 9.49 3.61 -0.95
C MET A 116 10.37 4.11 -2.11
N SER A 117 9.79 4.31 -3.29
CA SER A 117 10.49 4.73 -4.50
C SER A 117 10.96 6.18 -4.39
N LYS A 118 12.27 6.41 -4.46
CA LYS A 118 12.85 7.77 -4.48
C LYS A 118 12.29 8.61 -5.63
N LEU A 119 12.09 7.98 -6.79
CA LEU A 119 11.55 8.66 -7.97
C LEU A 119 10.11 9.13 -7.72
N CYS A 120 9.28 8.24 -7.16
CA CYS A 120 7.90 8.58 -6.81
C CYS A 120 7.84 9.62 -5.67
N CYS A 121 8.68 9.49 -4.64
CA CYS A 121 8.76 10.48 -3.56
C CYS A 121 9.08 11.88 -4.09
N LYS A 122 10.05 11.99 -5.00
CA LYS A 122 10.39 13.26 -5.63
C LYS A 122 9.20 13.83 -6.40
N TYR A 123 8.53 13.02 -7.22
CA TYR A 123 7.37 13.45 -8.00
C TYR A 123 6.18 13.86 -7.10
N LEU A 124 5.91 13.10 -6.04
CA LEU A 124 4.89 13.43 -5.04
C LEU A 124 5.15 14.79 -4.38
N SER A 125 6.40 15.08 -4.03
CA SER A 125 6.77 16.35 -3.43
C SER A 125 6.70 17.49 -4.44
N ASP A 126 7.32 17.34 -5.61
CA ASP A 126 7.54 18.44 -6.55
C ASP A 126 6.29 18.75 -7.39
N GLU A 127 5.59 17.73 -7.88
CA GLU A 127 4.49 17.88 -8.85
C GLU A 127 3.11 17.74 -8.20
N VAL A 128 2.95 16.81 -7.25
CA VAL A 128 1.70 16.66 -6.49
C VAL A 128 1.65 17.66 -5.34
N GLY A 129 2.81 17.98 -4.77
CA GLY A 129 2.97 18.97 -3.70
C GLY A 129 2.41 18.46 -2.38
N VAL A 130 2.61 17.19 -2.05
CA VAL A 130 2.22 16.57 -0.78
C VAL A 130 3.45 16.30 0.07
N LYS A 131 3.26 16.20 1.39
CA LYS A 131 4.33 15.80 2.31
C LYS A 131 4.59 14.30 2.14
N VAL A 132 5.86 13.91 1.97
CA VAL A 132 6.23 12.52 1.72
C VAL A 132 7.18 12.02 2.80
N PHE A 133 6.92 10.82 3.29
CA PHE A 133 7.78 10.06 4.19
C PHE A 133 8.33 8.87 3.41
N GLN A 134 9.62 8.93 3.07
CA GLN A 134 10.25 7.88 2.27
C GLN A 134 10.61 6.68 3.13
N GLY A 135 10.18 5.48 2.72
CA GLY A 135 10.59 4.22 3.33
C GLY A 135 9.75 3.03 2.85
N ASP A 136 10.31 1.85 3.06
CA ASP A 136 9.75 0.54 2.69
C ASP A 136 9.07 -0.19 3.86
N LYS A 137 9.11 0.40 5.07
CA LYS A 137 8.56 -0.16 6.31
C LYS A 137 7.58 0.81 6.95
N PRO A 138 6.33 0.88 6.46
CA PRO A 138 5.33 1.80 7.01
C PRO A 138 5.12 1.63 8.52
N GLU A 139 5.22 0.39 9.05
CA GLU A 139 5.11 0.09 10.48
C GLU A 139 6.17 0.80 11.34
N SER A 140 7.32 1.16 10.77
CA SER A 140 8.38 1.91 11.46
C SER A 140 8.22 3.42 11.32
N ILE A 141 7.53 3.89 10.28
CA ILE A 141 7.30 5.30 10.00
C ILE A 141 6.08 5.81 10.76
N LEU A 142 4.96 5.08 10.72
CA LEU A 142 3.69 5.45 11.33
C LEU A 142 3.81 5.93 12.78
N PRO A 143 4.58 5.27 13.69
CA PRO A 143 4.72 5.72 15.07
C PRO A 143 5.29 7.13 15.21
N THR A 144 6.08 7.61 14.22
CA THR A 144 6.73 8.93 14.23
C THR A 144 5.82 10.05 13.72
N LEU A 145 4.64 9.70 13.17
CA LEU A 145 3.70 10.63 12.59
C LEU A 145 2.65 11.08 13.62
N GLY A 146 1.98 12.19 13.30
CA GLY A 146 0.75 12.62 13.99
C GLY A 146 -0.45 11.77 13.57
N ASP A 147 -1.62 12.17 14.05
CA ASP A 147 -2.87 11.46 13.75
C ASP A 147 -3.51 11.99 12.48
N TYR A 148 -4.32 11.13 11.84
CA TYR A 148 -4.98 11.36 10.56
C TYR A 148 -6.48 11.07 10.69
N ASP A 149 -7.27 11.76 9.87
CA ASP A 149 -8.70 11.52 9.74
C ASP A 149 -8.98 10.37 8.77
N VAL A 150 -8.07 10.18 7.81
CA VAL A 150 -8.14 9.11 6.80
C VAL A 150 -6.79 8.48 6.59
N ILE A 151 -6.73 7.14 6.57
CA ILE A 151 -5.54 6.37 6.14
C ILE A 151 -5.97 5.44 5.02
N THR A 152 -5.25 5.45 3.89
CA THR A 152 -5.60 4.66 2.71
C THR A 152 -4.49 3.70 2.29
N PHE A 153 -4.93 2.53 1.76
CA PHE A 153 -4.09 1.51 1.14
C PHE A 153 -4.73 1.12 -0.20
N TRP A 154 -4.24 1.68 -1.30
CA TRP A 154 -4.73 1.35 -2.64
C TRP A 154 -3.79 0.36 -3.32
N HIS A 155 -4.19 -0.93 -3.37
CA HIS A 155 -3.40 -2.00 -3.98
C HIS A 155 -1.94 -2.02 -3.48
N ASN A 156 -1.78 -1.89 -2.18
CA ASN A 156 -0.48 -1.85 -1.52
C ASN A 156 -0.33 -2.90 -0.41
N ILE A 157 -1.38 -3.14 0.38
CA ILE A 157 -1.31 -3.97 1.58
C ILE A 157 -0.87 -5.41 1.28
N GLU A 158 -1.21 -5.93 0.10
CA GLU A 158 -0.82 -7.25 -0.39
C GLU A 158 0.68 -7.39 -0.68
N HIS A 159 1.39 -6.28 -0.80
CA HIS A 159 2.83 -6.23 -1.05
C HIS A 159 3.66 -6.10 0.23
N LEU A 160 3.03 -5.83 1.36
CA LEU A 160 3.71 -5.66 2.64
C LEU A 160 4.10 -7.02 3.25
N LEU A 161 5.29 -7.07 3.88
CA LEU A 161 5.77 -8.29 4.54
C LEU A 161 4.95 -8.67 5.77
N GLU A 162 4.57 -7.67 6.56
CA GLU A 162 3.83 -7.82 7.82
C GLU A 162 2.62 -6.86 7.85
N PRO A 163 1.63 -7.07 6.95
CA PRO A 163 0.50 -6.14 6.81
C PRO A 163 -0.29 -5.93 8.11
N TRP A 164 -0.36 -6.95 8.97
CA TRP A 164 -1.01 -6.85 10.28
C TRP A 164 -0.32 -5.83 11.21
N LYS A 165 1.03 -5.73 11.19
CA LYS A 165 1.76 -4.73 11.98
C LYS A 165 1.48 -3.32 11.45
N VAL A 166 1.47 -3.17 10.14
CA VAL A 166 1.14 -1.87 9.52
C VAL A 166 -0.27 -1.45 9.87
N LEU A 167 -1.25 -2.36 9.84
CA LEU A 167 -2.64 -2.08 10.23
C LEU A 167 -2.78 -1.76 11.73
N GLU A 168 -2.02 -2.45 12.59
CA GLU A 168 -2.00 -2.14 14.03
C GLU A 168 -1.47 -0.73 14.30
N GLU A 169 -0.40 -0.31 13.61
CA GLU A 169 0.12 1.05 13.73
C GLU A 169 -0.81 2.09 13.09
N ALA A 170 -1.41 1.79 11.93
CA ALA A 170 -2.40 2.66 11.29
C ALA A 170 -3.64 2.87 12.20
N ALA A 171 -4.11 1.80 12.86
CA ALA A 171 -5.23 1.90 13.79
C ALA A 171 -4.94 2.80 15.01
N LYS A 172 -3.68 2.95 15.42
CA LYS A 172 -3.27 3.88 16.49
C LYS A 172 -3.17 5.33 16.01
N LYS A 173 -3.10 5.54 14.68
CA LYS A 173 -2.87 6.84 14.04
C LYS A 173 -4.12 7.41 13.38
N VAL A 174 -5.19 6.64 13.28
CA VAL A 174 -6.47 7.15 12.82
C VAL A 174 -7.23 7.76 14.00
N ASN A 175 -7.80 8.95 13.81
CA ASN A 175 -8.64 9.63 14.79
C ASN A 175 -9.90 8.80 15.13
N SER A 176 -10.55 9.06 16.28
CA SER A 176 -11.72 8.28 16.74
C SER A 176 -12.88 8.24 15.75
N GLU A 177 -13.10 9.30 14.99
CA GLU A 177 -14.13 9.41 13.95
C GLU A 177 -13.56 9.20 12.54
N GLY A 178 -12.26 8.83 12.47
CA GLY A 178 -11.56 8.64 11.20
C GLY A 178 -11.79 7.27 10.61
N VAL A 179 -11.30 7.07 9.39
CA VAL A 179 -11.47 5.82 8.65
C VAL A 179 -10.15 5.28 8.10
N ILE A 180 -10.02 3.96 8.09
CA ILE A 180 -8.99 3.25 7.32
C ILE A 180 -9.66 2.60 6.14
N LEU A 181 -9.21 2.91 4.92
CA LEU A 181 -9.75 2.36 3.68
C LEU A 181 -8.69 1.48 3.00
N ILE A 182 -9.11 0.26 2.67
CA ILE A 182 -8.22 -0.75 2.08
C ILE A 182 -8.86 -1.25 0.80
N ALA A 183 -8.11 -1.19 -0.30
CA ALA A 183 -8.45 -1.86 -1.54
C ALA A 183 -7.33 -2.83 -1.93
N THR A 184 -7.69 -4.06 -2.21
CA THR A 184 -6.77 -5.13 -2.63
C THR A 184 -7.47 -6.03 -3.64
N PRO A 185 -6.74 -6.72 -4.54
CA PRO A 185 -7.36 -7.67 -5.47
C PRO A 185 -8.12 -8.77 -4.72
N ASN A 186 -9.32 -9.09 -5.20
CA ASN A 186 -10.07 -10.22 -4.70
C ASN A 186 -9.54 -11.51 -5.37
N PRO A 187 -9.18 -12.56 -4.62
CA PRO A 187 -8.70 -13.82 -5.18
C PRO A 187 -9.79 -14.72 -5.77
N ASP A 188 -11.08 -14.40 -5.55
CA ASP A 188 -12.24 -15.20 -5.99
C ASP A 188 -12.70 -14.85 -7.41
#